data_d8f5649ee28c4961ac3b0243478d0c0a
#
_entry.id   d8f5649ee28c4961ac3b0243478d0c0a
#
_cell.length_a   1.000
_cell.length_b   1.000
_cell.length_c   1.000
_cell.angle_alpha   90.00
_cell.angle_beta   90.00
_cell.angle_gamma   90.00
#
_symmetry.space_group_name_H-M   'P 1'
#
loop_
_entity.id
_entity.type
_entity.pdbx_description
1 polymer ?
#
loop_
_entity_poly.entity_id
_entity_poly.type
_entity_poly.pdbx_seq_one_letter_code
_entity_poly.pdbx_strand_id
1 'polypeptide(L)'
;SHKQKLQDIALSLGFSKPKLLQSMYIFKQPKIGGEVVCHQDSTFLYTEPESTIGFWFALEDANKTNGCLQVASGGHKGPLRKLFKKVDGKMQMIDLNDEPFPQTDTFVEVKKGSLVLLHGRLPHYSCENTSLKSRHAYTIHVIDNNNEYPEWNWLQRSSIPLKSFIND
;
A
#
# COMPACT_ATOMS: atom_id res chain seq x y z
N SER A 1 0.03 15.67 -3.94
CA SER A 1 -0.28 14.89 -2.71
C SER A 1 -0.98 15.73 -1.64
N HIS A 2 -0.64 17.00 -1.49
CA HIS A 2 -1.14 17.89 -0.42
C HIS A 2 -2.46 18.61 -0.75
N LYS A 3 -3.34 18.01 -1.54
CA LYS A 3 -4.66 18.57 -1.78
C LYS A 3 -5.54 18.41 -0.55
N GLN A 4 -6.28 19.45 -0.17
CA GLN A 4 -7.15 19.47 1.00
C GLN A 4 -8.02 18.22 1.12
N LYS A 5 -8.68 17.82 0.03
CA LYS A 5 -9.53 16.63 0.02
C LYS A 5 -8.80 15.34 0.49
N LEU A 6 -7.51 15.19 0.21
CA LEU A 6 -6.75 14.02 0.64
C LEU A 6 -6.37 14.12 2.12
N GLN A 7 -6.10 15.32 2.60
CA GLN A 7 -5.86 15.59 4.02
C GLN A 7 -7.12 15.28 4.83
N ASP A 8 -8.29 15.76 4.37
CA ASP A 8 -9.59 15.49 5.00
C ASP A 8 -9.89 14.00 5.08
N ILE A 9 -9.55 13.23 4.02
CA ILE A 9 -9.68 11.78 4.02
C ILE A 9 -8.77 11.17 5.10
N ALA A 10 -7.50 11.56 5.18
CA ALA A 10 -6.58 11.02 6.18
C ALA A 10 -7.10 11.31 7.60
N LEU A 11 -7.51 12.54 7.87
CA LEU A 11 -8.10 12.91 9.17
C LEU A 11 -9.37 12.11 9.49
N SER A 12 -10.24 11.89 8.50
CA SER A 12 -11.47 11.09 8.69
C SER A 12 -11.20 9.61 8.96
N LEU A 13 -10.02 9.10 8.58
CA LEU A 13 -9.54 7.76 8.89
C LEU A 13 -8.91 7.66 10.30
N GLY A 14 -8.91 8.75 11.07
CA GLY A 14 -8.41 8.79 12.43
C GLY A 14 -6.92 9.16 12.57
N PHE A 15 -6.24 9.53 11.48
CA PHE A 15 -4.87 10.03 11.59
C PHE A 15 -4.84 11.36 12.35
N SER A 16 -3.96 11.46 13.34
CA SER A 16 -3.73 12.70 14.08
C SER A 16 -2.61 13.53 13.46
N LYS A 17 -1.55 12.88 13.02
CA LYS A 17 -0.37 13.50 12.38
C LYS A 17 0.06 12.71 11.15
N PRO A 18 -0.74 12.72 10.08
CA PRO A 18 -0.42 11.93 8.89
C PRO A 18 0.87 12.41 8.22
N LYS A 19 1.76 11.48 7.93
CA LYS A 19 3.03 11.69 7.23
C LYS A 19 3.08 10.87 5.94
N LEU A 20 3.64 11.47 4.89
CA LEU A 20 3.94 10.77 3.65
C LEU A 20 5.23 9.96 3.83
N LEU A 21 5.10 8.65 3.79
CA LEU A 21 6.24 7.75 3.97
C LEU A 21 6.91 7.43 2.65
N GLN A 22 6.12 7.03 1.65
CA GLN A 22 6.59 6.52 0.37
C GLN A 22 5.62 6.90 -0.74
N SER A 23 6.12 7.01 -1.96
CA SER A 23 5.29 7.05 -3.16
C SER A 23 5.86 6.13 -4.23
N MET A 24 4.98 5.57 -5.04
CA MET A 24 5.34 4.70 -6.16
C MET A 24 4.52 5.04 -7.39
N TYR A 25 5.18 5.05 -8.55
CA TYR A 25 4.50 5.03 -9.84
C TYR A 25 4.55 3.62 -10.39
N ILE A 26 3.39 3.02 -10.63
CA ILE A 26 3.25 1.62 -11.02
C ILE A 26 2.88 1.53 -12.48
N PHE A 27 3.76 0.91 -13.26
CA PHE A 27 3.59 0.68 -14.69
C PHE A 27 3.15 -0.76 -14.93
N LYS A 28 1.98 -0.97 -15.51
CA LYS A 28 1.60 -2.26 -16.10
C LYS A 28 1.45 -2.09 -17.60
N GLN A 29 2.55 -2.24 -18.31
CA GLN A 29 2.56 -2.12 -19.76
C GLN A 29 1.75 -3.24 -20.43
N PRO A 30 1.20 -3.00 -21.65
CA PRO A 30 0.48 -4.03 -22.39
C PRO A 30 1.32 -5.29 -22.57
N LYS A 31 0.75 -6.46 -22.27
CA LYS A 31 1.34 -7.80 -22.45
C LYS A 31 2.58 -8.14 -21.62
N ILE A 32 3.23 -7.16 -20.96
CA ILE A 32 4.48 -7.36 -20.22
C ILE A 32 4.42 -6.86 -18.77
N GLY A 33 3.36 -6.18 -18.37
CA GLY A 33 3.17 -5.72 -16.99
C GLY A 33 2.95 -6.91 -16.05
N GLY A 34 3.98 -7.29 -15.30
CA GLY A 34 4.00 -8.46 -14.43
C GLY A 34 2.98 -8.42 -13.29
N GLU A 35 2.79 -9.56 -12.64
CA GLU A 35 1.97 -9.64 -11.43
C GLU A 35 2.63 -8.90 -10.25
N VAL A 36 1.81 -8.50 -9.31
CA VAL A 36 2.22 -8.11 -7.95
C VAL A 36 1.66 -9.18 -7.02
N VAL A 37 2.55 -9.98 -6.43
CA VAL A 37 2.18 -11.10 -5.55
C VAL A 37 1.38 -10.63 -4.35
N CYS A 38 0.55 -11.52 -3.79
CA CYS A 38 -0.28 -11.20 -2.64
C CYS A 38 0.58 -10.78 -1.44
N HIS A 39 0.25 -9.63 -0.87
CA HIS A 39 0.96 -9.06 0.27
C HIS A 39 0.06 -8.14 1.11
N GLN A 40 0.60 -7.69 2.21
CA GLN A 40 0.06 -6.65 3.09
C GLN A 40 1.07 -5.51 3.12
N ASP A 41 0.64 -4.25 2.97
CA ASP A 41 1.56 -3.09 2.97
C ASP A 41 2.31 -2.94 4.29
N SER A 42 1.64 -3.25 5.42
CA SER A 42 2.27 -3.25 6.75
C SER A 42 3.42 -4.24 6.88
N THR A 43 3.54 -5.24 6.01
CA THR A 43 4.71 -6.13 5.94
C THR A 43 5.99 -5.34 5.70
N PHE A 44 5.92 -4.30 4.89
CA PHE A 44 7.06 -3.50 4.45
C PHE A 44 7.16 -2.14 5.15
N LEU A 45 6.04 -1.62 5.64
CA LEU A 45 5.91 -0.26 6.18
C LEU A 45 5.19 -0.33 7.53
N TYR A 46 5.82 -1.00 8.49
CA TYR A 46 5.24 -1.25 9.81
C TYR A 46 5.31 -0.03 10.71
N THR A 47 4.27 0.20 11.49
CA THR A 47 4.26 1.13 12.63
C THR A 47 3.69 0.44 13.86
N GLU A 48 4.06 0.91 15.05
CA GLU A 48 3.51 0.43 16.33
C GLU A 48 2.82 1.58 17.08
N PRO A 49 1.50 1.51 17.27
CA PRO A 49 0.55 0.57 16.65
C PRO A 49 0.47 0.74 15.12
N GLU A 50 -0.08 -0.25 14.42
CA GLU A 50 -0.19 -0.21 12.96
C GLU A 50 -1.08 0.95 12.48
N SER A 51 -0.58 1.72 11.50
CA SER A 51 -1.30 2.88 10.95
C SER A 51 -1.17 3.04 9.43
N THR A 52 -0.44 2.16 8.78
CA THR A 52 -0.19 2.28 7.33
C THR A 52 -1.46 2.20 6.51
N ILE A 53 -1.68 3.20 5.65
CA ILE A 53 -2.76 3.23 4.65
C ILE A 53 -2.16 3.58 3.28
N GLY A 54 -2.45 2.75 2.29
CA GLY A 54 -2.15 3.01 0.89
C GLY A 54 -3.25 3.86 0.24
N PHE A 55 -2.86 4.97 -0.39
CA PHE A 55 -3.72 5.80 -1.25
C PHE A 55 -3.36 5.47 -2.70
N TRP A 56 -4.13 4.61 -3.32
CA TRP A 56 -3.88 4.12 -4.67
C TRP A 56 -4.76 4.87 -5.68
N PHE A 57 -4.13 5.61 -6.59
CA PHE A 57 -4.79 6.42 -7.61
C PHE A 57 -4.74 5.73 -8.96
N ALA A 58 -5.90 5.48 -9.56
CA ALA A 58 -5.99 5.01 -10.93
C ALA A 58 -5.66 6.14 -11.91
N LEU A 59 -4.51 6.08 -12.56
CA LEU A 59 -4.13 7.03 -13.61
C LEU A 59 -4.74 6.66 -14.96
N GLU A 60 -5.19 5.42 -15.09
CA GLU A 60 -5.93 4.85 -16.22
C GLU A 60 -7.02 3.93 -15.70
N ASP A 61 -7.98 3.55 -16.54
CA ASP A 61 -9.00 2.57 -16.18
C ASP A 61 -8.33 1.25 -15.77
N ALA A 62 -8.72 0.72 -14.62
CA ALA A 62 -8.25 -0.58 -14.13
C ALA A 62 -9.38 -1.60 -14.19
N ASN A 63 -9.13 -2.75 -14.81
CA ASN A 63 -10.07 -3.86 -14.96
C ASN A 63 -9.34 -5.20 -14.89
N LYS A 64 -10.11 -6.29 -14.93
CA LYS A 64 -9.57 -7.67 -14.84
C LYS A 64 -8.48 -7.98 -15.85
N THR A 65 -8.62 -7.50 -17.09
CA THR A 65 -7.71 -7.87 -18.17
C THR A 65 -6.40 -7.08 -18.16
N ASN A 66 -6.37 -5.89 -17.53
CA ASN A 66 -5.16 -5.07 -17.44
C ASN A 66 -4.52 -5.05 -16.05
N GLY A 67 -4.92 -5.99 -15.17
CA GLY A 67 -4.34 -6.19 -13.87
C GLY A 67 -4.80 -5.17 -12.82
N CYS A 68 -6.11 -5.00 -12.64
CA CYS A 68 -6.66 -4.26 -11.50
C CYS A 68 -6.27 -4.92 -10.17
N LEU A 69 -6.44 -4.19 -9.08
CA LEU A 69 -6.27 -4.76 -7.74
C LEU A 69 -7.30 -5.88 -7.50
N GLN A 70 -6.87 -6.90 -6.77
CA GLN A 70 -7.72 -7.94 -6.20
C GLN A 70 -7.46 -7.96 -4.70
N VAL A 71 -8.50 -8.00 -3.90
CA VAL A 71 -8.39 -7.93 -2.44
C VAL A 71 -9.14 -9.08 -1.78
N ALA A 72 -8.66 -9.47 -0.60
CA ALA A 72 -9.42 -10.32 0.31
C ALA A 72 -10.38 -9.43 1.10
N SER A 73 -11.66 -9.40 0.71
CA SER A 73 -12.65 -8.55 1.37
C SER A 73 -12.74 -8.86 2.88
N GLY A 74 -12.58 -7.82 3.72
CA GLY A 74 -12.53 -7.98 5.18
C GLY A 74 -11.20 -8.51 5.73
N GLY A 75 -10.24 -8.89 4.87
CA GLY A 75 -8.96 -9.50 5.26
C GLY A 75 -8.06 -8.62 6.13
N HIS A 76 -8.29 -7.30 6.16
CA HIS A 76 -7.61 -6.37 7.07
C HIS A 76 -7.90 -6.62 8.56
N LYS A 77 -8.97 -7.35 8.88
CA LYS A 77 -9.31 -7.77 10.26
C LYS A 77 -8.49 -8.96 10.73
N GLY A 78 -7.86 -9.68 9.80
CA GLY A 78 -6.95 -10.78 10.10
C GLY A 78 -5.58 -10.30 10.56
N PRO A 79 -4.69 -11.22 10.95
CA PRO A 79 -3.36 -10.86 11.43
C PRO A 79 -2.45 -10.34 10.32
N LEU A 80 -1.42 -9.58 10.72
CA LEU A 80 -0.26 -9.36 9.88
C LEU A 80 0.51 -10.68 9.79
N ARG A 81 0.89 -11.09 8.57
CA ARG A 81 1.49 -12.42 8.34
C ARG A 81 3.00 -12.40 8.29
N LYS A 82 3.56 -11.33 7.77
CA LYS A 82 5.01 -11.22 7.53
C LYS A 82 5.51 -9.82 7.89
N LEU A 83 6.79 -9.77 8.24
CA LEU A 83 7.53 -8.51 8.38
C LEU A 83 8.80 -8.56 7.54
N PHE A 84 9.01 -7.54 6.72
CA PHE A 84 10.27 -7.31 6.02
C PHE A 84 11.12 -6.34 6.81
N LYS A 85 12.04 -6.89 7.61
CA LYS A 85 12.81 -6.10 8.58
C LYS A 85 14.31 -6.39 8.54
N LYS A 86 15.07 -5.45 9.05
CA LYS A 86 16.51 -5.56 9.21
C LYS A 86 16.84 -6.40 10.46
N VAL A 87 17.56 -7.51 10.25
CA VAL A 87 18.09 -8.38 11.31
C VAL A 87 19.58 -8.54 11.07
N ASP A 88 20.40 -8.24 12.05
CA ASP A 88 21.87 -8.33 11.97
C ASP A 88 22.47 -7.63 10.73
N GLY A 89 21.92 -6.45 10.40
CA GLY A 89 22.37 -5.64 9.27
C GLY A 89 21.83 -6.07 7.90
N LYS A 90 21.09 -7.18 7.78
CA LYS A 90 20.51 -7.71 6.54
C LYS A 90 19.01 -7.64 6.56
N MET A 91 18.42 -7.37 5.38
CA MET A 91 16.96 -7.43 5.23
C MET A 91 16.49 -8.88 5.13
N GLN A 92 15.49 -9.23 5.93
CA GLN A 92 14.90 -10.56 5.99
C GLN A 92 13.38 -10.47 6.00
N MET A 93 12.74 -11.47 5.36
CA MET A 93 11.31 -11.69 5.49
C MET A 93 11.08 -12.64 6.66
N ILE A 94 10.36 -12.17 7.67
CA ILE A 94 10.04 -12.94 8.87
C ILE A 94 8.56 -13.31 8.82
N ASP A 95 8.27 -14.59 8.91
CA ASP A 95 6.91 -15.09 9.08
C ASP A 95 6.47 -14.87 10.54
N LEU A 96 5.33 -14.24 10.73
CA LEU A 96 4.75 -13.97 12.07
C LEU A 96 3.80 -15.08 12.50
N ASN A 97 3.23 -15.80 11.56
CA ASN A 97 2.34 -16.92 11.76
C ASN A 97 2.31 -17.79 10.48
N ASP A 98 1.77 -19.00 10.60
CA ASP A 98 1.68 -19.99 9.50
C ASP A 98 0.36 -19.87 8.71
N GLU A 99 -0.47 -18.87 9.00
CA GLU A 99 -1.72 -18.68 8.29
C GLU A 99 -1.48 -18.24 6.83
N PRO A 100 -2.03 -18.95 5.84
CA PRO A 100 -1.95 -18.52 4.46
C PRO A 100 -2.71 -17.22 4.24
N PHE A 101 -2.34 -16.46 3.20
CA PHE A 101 -3.18 -15.34 2.78
C PHE A 101 -4.57 -15.86 2.40
N PRO A 102 -5.65 -15.18 2.82
CA PRO A 102 -6.99 -15.50 2.34
C PRO A 102 -7.07 -15.23 0.84
N GLN A 103 -8.02 -15.89 0.19
CA GLN A 103 -8.23 -15.72 -1.25
C GLN A 103 -8.57 -14.27 -1.60
N THR A 104 -7.83 -13.71 -2.55
CA THR A 104 -8.07 -12.35 -3.09
C THR A 104 -9.00 -12.43 -4.29
N ASP A 105 -10.28 -12.66 -4.06
CA ASP A 105 -11.30 -12.92 -5.07
C ASP A 105 -12.13 -11.68 -5.47
N THR A 106 -11.99 -10.59 -4.73
CA THR A 106 -12.71 -9.36 -4.98
C THR A 106 -11.93 -8.44 -5.91
N PHE A 107 -12.38 -8.32 -7.15
CA PHE A 107 -11.79 -7.42 -8.14
C PHE A 107 -12.17 -5.96 -7.90
N VAL A 108 -11.18 -5.08 -7.80
CA VAL A 108 -11.35 -3.64 -7.64
C VAL A 108 -11.22 -2.99 -9.01
N GLU A 109 -12.26 -3.13 -9.83
CA GLU A 109 -12.32 -2.46 -11.14
C GLU A 109 -12.75 -1.01 -10.95
N VAL A 110 -11.94 -0.07 -11.42
CA VAL A 110 -12.16 1.37 -11.21
C VAL A 110 -11.80 2.19 -12.45
N LYS A 111 -12.45 3.34 -12.59
CA LYS A 111 -12.16 4.30 -13.64
C LYS A 111 -10.94 5.16 -13.31
N LYS A 112 -10.28 5.68 -14.34
CA LYS A 112 -9.27 6.73 -14.23
C LYS A 112 -9.76 7.86 -13.31
N GLY A 113 -8.89 8.29 -12.41
CA GLY A 113 -9.17 9.33 -11.42
C GLY A 113 -9.76 8.82 -10.11
N SER A 114 -10.09 7.53 -10.02
CA SER A 114 -10.54 6.92 -8.75
C SER A 114 -9.40 6.85 -7.75
N LEU A 115 -9.74 7.00 -6.47
CA LEU A 115 -8.89 6.71 -5.33
C LEU A 115 -9.40 5.44 -4.64
N VAL A 116 -8.50 4.48 -4.45
CA VAL A 116 -8.72 3.28 -3.62
C VAL A 116 -7.88 3.43 -2.35
N LEU A 117 -8.49 3.21 -1.20
CA LEU A 117 -7.81 3.19 0.09
C LEU A 117 -7.55 1.75 0.50
N LEU A 118 -6.29 1.43 0.77
CA LEU A 118 -5.84 0.10 1.16
C LEU A 118 -5.35 0.15 2.61
N HIS A 119 -6.04 -0.54 3.50
CA HIS A 119 -5.55 -0.72 4.87
C HIS A 119 -4.25 -1.53 4.86
N GLY A 120 -3.26 -1.17 5.67
CA GLY A 120 -1.94 -1.81 5.67
C GLY A 120 -1.96 -3.32 5.84
N ARG A 121 -2.93 -3.87 6.59
CA ARG A 121 -3.15 -5.32 6.74
C ARG A 121 -4.05 -5.96 5.67
N LEU A 122 -4.60 -5.21 4.73
CA LEU A 122 -5.45 -5.79 3.70
C LEU A 122 -4.62 -6.62 2.72
N PRO A 123 -4.79 -7.95 2.65
CA PRO A 123 -4.15 -8.75 1.63
C PRO A 123 -4.66 -8.35 0.25
N HIS A 124 -3.73 -7.99 -0.62
CA HIS A 124 -4.06 -7.58 -1.98
C HIS A 124 -3.01 -8.07 -2.98
N TYR A 125 -3.47 -8.17 -4.22
CA TYR A 125 -2.77 -8.78 -5.34
C TYR A 125 -3.10 -8.02 -6.63
N SER A 126 -2.32 -8.15 -7.67
CA SER A 126 -2.75 -7.77 -9.01
C SER A 126 -2.11 -8.64 -10.07
N CYS A 127 -2.94 -9.24 -10.95
CA CYS A 127 -2.48 -10.06 -12.06
C CYS A 127 -1.59 -9.28 -13.03
N GLU A 128 -0.92 -10.01 -13.89
CA GLU A 128 -0.27 -9.44 -15.07
C GLU A 128 -1.26 -8.69 -15.96
N ASN A 129 -0.75 -7.79 -16.79
CA ASN A 129 -1.53 -7.11 -17.82
C ASN A 129 -1.50 -7.91 -19.11
N THR A 130 -2.56 -8.62 -19.42
CA THR A 130 -2.72 -9.38 -20.68
C THR A 130 -3.39 -8.58 -21.80
N SER A 131 -3.85 -7.36 -21.52
CA SER A 131 -4.57 -6.50 -22.46
C SER A 131 -3.64 -5.76 -23.45
N LEU A 132 -4.24 -5.08 -24.40
CA LEU A 132 -3.54 -4.17 -25.32
C LEU A 132 -3.39 -2.74 -24.79
N LYS A 133 -3.90 -2.46 -23.58
CA LYS A 133 -3.85 -1.14 -22.95
C LYS A 133 -3.00 -1.20 -21.69
N SER A 134 -2.25 -0.15 -21.41
CA SER A 134 -1.54 0.01 -20.16
C SER A 134 -2.49 0.16 -18.95
N ARG A 135 -1.96 -0.02 -17.76
CA ARG A 135 -2.63 0.30 -16.50
C ARG A 135 -1.65 0.97 -15.56
N HIS A 136 -1.62 2.26 -15.60
CA HIS A 136 -0.77 3.05 -14.72
C HIS A 136 -1.52 3.44 -13.44
N ALA A 137 -0.80 3.43 -12.35
CA ALA A 137 -1.30 3.87 -11.05
C ALA A 137 -0.22 4.66 -10.30
N TYR A 138 -0.64 5.50 -9.39
CA TYR A 138 0.24 6.19 -8.46
C TYR A 138 -0.22 5.86 -7.03
N THR A 139 0.70 5.46 -6.19
CA THR A 139 0.39 5.13 -4.80
C THR A 139 1.22 5.98 -3.87
N ILE A 140 0.61 6.45 -2.79
CA ILE A 140 1.31 7.02 -1.64
C ILE A 140 0.93 6.23 -0.39
N HIS A 141 1.92 5.99 0.47
CA HIS A 141 1.69 5.38 1.77
C HIS A 141 1.77 6.44 2.86
N VAL A 142 0.75 6.47 3.68
CA VAL A 142 0.59 7.42 4.79
C VAL A 142 0.64 6.64 6.10
N ILE A 143 1.36 7.17 7.07
CA ILE A 143 1.42 6.65 8.45
C ILE A 143 1.05 7.76 9.43
N ASP A 144 0.65 7.40 10.66
CA ASP A 144 0.51 8.38 11.74
C ASP A 144 1.86 8.56 12.44
N ASN A 145 2.36 9.79 12.49
CA ASN A 145 3.63 10.12 13.12
C ASN A 145 3.61 10.06 14.66
N ASN A 146 2.43 9.87 15.26
CA ASN A 146 2.33 9.58 16.70
C ASN A 146 2.69 8.13 17.02
N ASN A 147 2.71 7.26 16.01
CA ASN A 147 3.06 5.86 16.16
C ASN A 147 4.57 5.68 15.91
N GLU A 148 5.16 4.72 16.60
CA GLU A 148 6.55 4.38 16.39
C GLU A 148 6.75 3.85 14.97
N TYR A 149 7.76 4.36 14.25
CA TYR A 149 8.25 3.81 12.99
C TYR A 149 9.59 3.15 13.24
N PRO A 150 9.66 1.82 13.45
CA PRO A 150 10.86 1.14 13.92
C PRO A 150 12.07 1.29 12.97
N GLU A 151 13.25 1.40 13.55
CA GLU A 151 14.52 1.53 12.81
C GLU A 151 14.87 0.29 11.98
N TRP A 152 14.27 -0.86 12.29
CA TRP A 152 14.46 -2.08 11.51
C TRP A 152 13.63 -2.13 10.22
N ASN A 153 12.72 -1.18 9.98
CA ASN A 153 12.05 -1.06 8.67
C ASN A 153 13.09 -0.84 7.57
N TRP A 154 12.87 -1.45 6.42
CA TRP A 154 13.79 -1.31 5.28
C TRP A 154 13.89 0.12 4.77
N LEU A 155 12.80 0.87 4.79
CA LEU A 155 12.73 2.24 4.31
C LEU A 155 13.02 3.20 5.46
N GLN A 156 14.24 3.67 5.55
CA GLN A 156 14.65 4.71 6.49
C GLN A 156 14.85 6.06 5.78
N ARG A 157 14.52 7.15 6.44
CA ARG A 157 14.58 8.52 5.92
C ARG A 157 15.49 9.40 6.78
N SER A 158 16.75 8.98 6.93
CA SER A 158 17.72 9.69 7.79
C SER A 158 18.09 11.09 7.28
N SER A 159 18.15 11.29 5.95
CA SER A 159 18.55 12.54 5.32
C SER A 159 17.40 13.40 4.78
N ILE A 160 16.24 12.82 4.61
CA ILE A 160 15.04 13.50 4.08
C ILE A 160 13.88 13.23 5.05
N PRO A 161 13.57 14.16 5.95
CA PRO A 161 12.50 13.97 6.92
C PRO A 161 11.15 13.78 6.23
N LEU A 162 10.29 12.99 6.83
CA LEU A 162 8.92 12.76 6.33
C LEU A 162 8.17 14.08 6.31
N LYS A 163 7.57 14.39 5.16
CA LYS A 163 6.72 15.56 5.01
C LYS A 163 5.36 15.33 5.67
N SER A 164 4.85 16.34 6.35
CA SER A 164 3.47 16.35 6.79
C SER A 164 2.53 16.14 5.60
N PHE A 165 1.48 15.37 5.79
CA PHE A 165 0.43 15.21 4.77
C PHE A 165 -0.61 16.33 4.88
N ILE A 166 -0.74 16.91 6.06
CA ILE A 166 -1.55 18.11 6.28
C ILE A 166 -0.64 19.35 6.22
N ASN A 167 -1.18 20.46 5.73
CA ASN A 167 -0.50 21.75 5.80
C ASN A 167 -0.53 22.23 7.26
N ASP A 168 0.61 22.69 7.74
CA ASP A 168 0.72 23.38 9.05
C ASP A 168 0.04 24.73 9.00
#